data_21d768b6fd2a8650d87a69dde63d0eab
#
_entry.id   21d768b6fd2a8650d87a69dde63d0eab
#
_cell.length_a   1.000
_cell.length_b   1.000
_cell.length_c   1.000
_cell.angle_alpha   90.00
_cell.angle_beta   90.00
_cell.angle_gamma   90.00
#
_symmetry.space_group_name_H-M   'P 1'
#
loop_
_entity.id
_entity.type
_entity.pdbx_description
1 polymer ?
#
loop_
_entity_poly.entity_id
_entity_poly.type
_entity_poly.pdbx_seq_one_letter_code
_entity_poly.pdbx_strand_id
1 'polypeptide(L)'
;MRAELAENGHGELTMEGVATRAGVHRATVYRRWRDVGGLLADVINAAGEMDWRPPDTGSLRGDLTALNEEIQESLTVRPSFAVALMAASYHSEQAAEAQTRLWEDRYGQCEAVVARAAERGELRGDTDARALLIAATAPVYHQLVLLRGAPDPGLPERAAGAAVLAAAGGAFEVETRTEGGQGSRTPKKNPSRPPKGMRLF
;
A
#
# COMPACT_ATOMS: atom_id res chain seq x y z
N MET A 1 22.32 -5.87 1.03
CA MET A 1 21.03 -6.43 0.64
C MET A 1 20.06 -5.40 0.04
N ARG A 2 19.62 -4.31 0.75
CA ARG A 2 18.74 -3.28 0.14
C ARG A 2 19.26 -2.77 -1.20
N ALA A 3 20.57 -2.46 -1.29
CA ALA A 3 21.22 -2.02 -2.51
C ALA A 3 21.17 -3.08 -3.62
N GLU A 4 21.39 -4.37 -3.28
CA GLU A 4 21.37 -5.45 -4.26
C GLU A 4 19.99 -5.71 -4.84
N LEU A 5 18.96 -5.71 -3.98
CA LEU A 5 17.58 -5.85 -4.41
C LEU A 5 17.15 -4.67 -5.31
N ALA A 6 17.58 -3.45 -4.97
CA ALA A 6 17.26 -2.27 -5.74
C ALA A 6 17.99 -2.20 -7.09
N GLU A 7 19.28 -2.62 -7.13
CA GLU A 7 20.11 -2.57 -8.34
C GLU A 7 19.77 -3.69 -9.34
N ASN A 8 19.58 -4.91 -8.84
CA ASN A 8 19.50 -6.13 -9.68
C ASN A 8 18.05 -6.68 -9.78
N GLY A 9 17.12 -6.16 -8.98
CA GLY A 9 15.77 -6.69 -8.90
C GLY A 9 15.69 -8.04 -8.19
N HIS A 10 14.45 -8.57 -8.06
CA HIS A 10 14.21 -9.84 -7.39
C HIS A 10 14.80 -11.04 -8.16
N GLY A 11 14.79 -11.01 -9.50
CA GLY A 11 15.17 -12.17 -10.34
C GLY A 11 16.64 -12.58 -10.23
N GLU A 12 17.51 -11.65 -9.81
CA GLU A 12 18.95 -11.90 -9.64
C GLU A 12 19.36 -11.98 -8.16
N LEU A 13 18.43 -11.82 -7.23
CA LEU A 13 18.71 -11.90 -5.79
C LEU A 13 18.95 -13.36 -5.39
N THR A 14 20.19 -13.66 -5.00
CA THR A 14 20.58 -14.98 -4.52
C THR A 14 21.17 -14.90 -3.12
N MET A 15 21.07 -15.99 -2.35
CA MET A 15 21.68 -16.07 -1.01
C MET A 15 23.21 -15.93 -1.08
N GLU A 16 23.83 -16.44 -2.15
CA GLU A 16 25.25 -16.31 -2.43
C GLU A 16 25.65 -14.87 -2.74
N GLY A 17 24.88 -14.16 -3.58
CA GLY A 17 25.12 -12.75 -3.91
C GLY A 17 25.05 -11.88 -2.66
N VAL A 18 24.03 -12.11 -1.82
CA VAL A 18 23.88 -11.42 -0.53
C VAL A 18 25.06 -11.69 0.39
N ALA A 19 25.51 -12.94 0.52
CA ALA A 19 26.67 -13.30 1.34
C ALA A 19 27.96 -12.62 0.86
N THR A 20 28.19 -12.65 -0.45
CA THR A 20 29.38 -12.05 -1.09
C THR A 20 29.41 -10.54 -0.86
N ARG A 21 28.28 -9.85 -1.09
CA ARG A 21 28.18 -8.39 -0.89
C ARG A 21 28.30 -7.99 0.58
N ALA A 22 27.79 -8.83 1.50
CA ALA A 22 27.92 -8.62 2.94
C ALA A 22 29.28 -8.96 3.50
N GLY A 23 30.17 -9.58 2.73
CA GLY A 23 31.48 -10.03 3.17
C GLY A 23 31.43 -11.14 4.22
N VAL A 24 30.35 -11.96 4.20
CA VAL A 24 30.17 -13.06 5.14
C VAL A 24 30.15 -14.41 4.44
N HIS A 25 30.46 -15.48 5.17
CA HIS A 25 30.39 -16.83 4.61
C HIS A 25 28.92 -17.22 4.34
N ARG A 26 28.64 -17.87 3.20
CA ARG A 26 27.27 -18.29 2.80
C ARG A 26 26.52 -19.04 3.90
N ALA A 27 27.22 -19.89 4.67
CA ALA A 27 26.61 -20.61 5.80
C ALA A 27 26.02 -19.68 6.87
N THR A 28 26.56 -18.46 7.03
CA THR A 28 26.03 -17.45 7.96
C THR A 28 24.67 -16.94 7.49
N VAL A 29 24.50 -16.71 6.19
CA VAL A 29 23.25 -16.27 5.60
C VAL A 29 22.22 -17.40 5.70
N TYR A 30 22.56 -18.63 5.28
CA TYR A 30 21.65 -19.78 5.33
C TYR A 30 21.25 -20.20 6.76
N ARG A 31 22.10 -19.94 7.76
CA ARG A 31 21.74 -20.19 9.16
C ARG A 31 20.65 -19.25 9.67
N ARG A 32 20.61 -18.02 9.17
CA ARG A 32 19.61 -17.02 9.59
C ARG A 32 18.34 -17.07 8.75
N TRP A 33 18.50 -17.23 7.45
CA TRP A 33 17.41 -17.29 6.49
C TRP A 33 17.50 -18.56 5.67
N ARG A 34 16.42 -19.30 5.65
CA ARG A 34 16.36 -20.57 4.96
C ARG A 34 16.50 -20.41 3.44
N ASP A 35 15.91 -19.35 2.91
CA ASP A 35 15.83 -19.01 1.50
C ASP A 35 15.71 -17.51 1.28
N VAL A 36 15.62 -17.11 0.02
CA VAL A 36 15.46 -15.70 -0.39
C VAL A 36 14.13 -15.12 0.12
N GLY A 37 13.06 -15.93 0.21
CA GLY A 37 11.76 -15.48 0.70
C GLY A 37 11.80 -15.04 2.15
N GLY A 38 12.41 -15.86 3.03
CA GLY A 38 12.61 -15.51 4.44
C GLY A 38 13.51 -14.27 4.62
N LEU A 39 14.54 -14.14 3.78
CA LEU A 39 15.40 -12.96 3.77
C LEU A 39 14.62 -11.68 3.39
N LEU A 40 13.76 -11.75 2.37
CA LEU A 40 12.92 -10.64 1.93
C LEU A 40 11.89 -10.26 2.99
N ALA A 41 11.24 -11.25 3.60
CA ALA A 41 10.31 -11.02 4.70
C ALA A 41 10.96 -10.25 5.86
N ASP A 42 12.19 -10.62 6.25
CA ASP A 42 12.94 -9.94 7.31
C ASP A 42 13.24 -8.47 6.95
N VAL A 43 13.53 -8.20 5.67
CA VAL A 43 13.79 -6.84 5.17
C VAL A 43 12.53 -6.00 5.16
N ILE A 44 11.40 -6.59 4.77
CA ILE A 44 10.10 -5.91 4.77
C ILE A 44 9.70 -5.57 6.22
N ASN A 45 9.85 -6.52 7.13
CA ASN A 45 9.58 -6.29 8.57
C ASN A 45 10.45 -5.17 9.13
N ALA A 46 11.77 -5.18 8.84
CA ALA A 46 12.68 -4.11 9.26
C ALA A 46 12.34 -2.74 8.63
N ALA A 47 11.68 -2.69 7.49
CA ALA A 47 11.18 -1.45 6.92
C ALA A 47 9.93 -0.93 7.66
N GLY A 48 9.11 -1.83 8.21
CA GLY A 48 7.96 -1.49 9.06
C GLY A 48 8.36 -0.94 10.43
N GLU A 49 9.50 -1.38 10.98
CA GLU A 49 10.02 -0.94 12.28
C GLU A 49 10.64 0.48 12.25
N MET A 50 10.79 1.10 11.09
CA MET A 50 11.29 2.47 11.00
C MET A 50 10.28 3.45 11.62
N ASP A 51 10.77 4.38 12.45
CA ASP A 51 9.95 5.46 13.04
C ASP A 51 9.53 6.44 11.94
N TRP A 52 8.48 6.05 11.22
CA TRP A 52 7.82 6.89 10.25
C TRP A 52 6.50 7.40 10.81
N ARG A 53 6.19 8.65 10.55
CA ARG A 53 4.93 9.26 10.98
C ARG A 53 4.22 9.86 9.78
N PRO A 54 2.87 9.73 9.72
CA PRO A 54 2.11 10.34 8.66
C PRO A 54 2.19 11.87 8.74
N PRO A 55 2.15 12.56 7.60
CA PRO A 55 2.18 14.01 7.52
C PRO A 55 1.13 14.70 8.41
N ASP A 56 1.47 15.86 8.95
CA ASP A 56 0.59 16.72 9.75
C ASP A 56 0.80 18.18 9.32
N THR A 57 0.13 18.57 8.24
CA THR A 57 0.25 19.89 7.59
C THR A 57 -0.82 20.88 8.06
N GLY A 58 -1.75 20.40 8.89
CA GLY A 58 -2.87 21.20 9.38
C GLY A 58 -4.13 21.15 8.52
N SER A 59 -4.16 20.35 7.43
CA SER A 59 -5.36 20.11 6.63
C SER A 59 -5.36 18.72 6.01
N LEU A 60 -6.56 18.12 5.82
CA LEU A 60 -6.67 16.82 5.16
C LEU A 60 -6.03 16.82 3.76
N ARG A 61 -6.31 17.87 2.98
CA ARG A 61 -5.74 17.99 1.63
C ARG A 61 -4.22 18.04 1.66
N GLY A 62 -3.64 18.84 2.56
CA GLY A 62 -2.19 18.94 2.71
C GLY A 62 -1.56 17.64 3.17
N ASP A 63 -2.14 16.98 4.16
CA ASP A 63 -1.67 15.70 4.68
C ASP A 63 -1.66 14.61 3.58
N LEU A 64 -2.76 14.48 2.83
CA LEU A 64 -2.86 13.52 1.72
C LEU A 64 -1.94 13.86 0.54
N THR A 65 -1.72 15.16 0.27
CA THR A 65 -0.77 15.59 -0.77
C THR A 65 0.65 15.20 -0.39
N ALA A 66 1.08 15.56 0.83
CA ALA A 66 2.41 15.22 1.32
C ALA A 66 2.64 13.70 1.37
N LEU A 67 1.64 12.92 1.79
CA LEU A 67 1.70 11.47 1.75
C LEU A 67 1.91 10.94 0.32
N ASN A 68 1.19 11.48 -0.66
CA ASN A 68 1.32 11.11 -2.06
C ASN A 68 2.68 11.52 -2.65
N GLU A 69 3.25 12.65 -2.23
CA GLU A 69 4.59 13.10 -2.63
C GLU A 69 5.66 12.13 -2.11
N GLU A 70 5.58 11.72 -0.83
CA GLU A 70 6.48 10.72 -0.26
C GLU A 70 6.37 9.37 -0.98
N ILE A 71 5.16 8.93 -1.32
CA ILE A 71 4.93 7.71 -2.11
C ILE A 71 5.57 7.87 -3.50
N GLN A 72 5.31 8.98 -4.19
CA GLN A 72 5.87 9.24 -5.51
C GLN A 72 7.41 9.24 -5.47
N GLU A 73 8.01 9.90 -4.50
CA GLU A 73 9.46 9.91 -4.32
C GLU A 73 10.00 8.50 -4.12
N SER A 74 9.42 7.72 -3.20
CA SER A 74 9.87 6.35 -2.91
C SER A 74 9.80 5.42 -4.12
N LEU A 75 8.83 5.64 -5.01
CA LEU A 75 8.63 4.85 -6.23
C LEU A 75 9.49 5.32 -7.41
N THR A 76 9.95 6.58 -7.40
CA THR A 76 10.70 7.17 -8.52
C THR A 76 12.21 7.24 -8.31
N VAL A 77 12.68 7.23 -7.07
CA VAL A 77 14.12 7.10 -6.75
C VAL A 77 14.68 5.85 -7.44
N ARG A 78 15.82 6.00 -8.09
CA ARG A 78 16.50 4.91 -8.79
C ARG A 78 17.83 4.58 -8.11
N PRO A 79 18.05 3.33 -7.75
CA PRO A 79 17.13 2.17 -7.77
C PRO A 79 16.04 2.27 -6.68
N SER A 80 14.79 1.92 -7.02
CA SER A 80 13.67 1.95 -6.06
C SER A 80 13.57 0.66 -5.25
N PHE A 81 13.86 0.77 -3.97
CA PHE A 81 13.68 -0.33 -3.04
C PHE A 81 12.20 -0.72 -2.85
N ALA A 82 11.30 0.26 -2.83
CA ALA A 82 9.86 0.00 -2.70
C ALA A 82 9.32 -0.84 -3.87
N VAL A 83 9.67 -0.49 -5.11
CA VAL A 83 9.29 -1.25 -6.30
C VAL A 83 9.88 -2.66 -6.28
N ALA A 84 11.14 -2.80 -5.87
CA ALA A 84 11.79 -4.10 -5.79
C ALA A 84 11.15 -5.02 -4.73
N LEU A 85 10.75 -4.48 -3.57
CA LEU A 85 10.00 -5.24 -2.55
C LEU A 85 8.63 -5.68 -3.05
N MET A 86 7.88 -4.79 -3.70
CA MET A 86 6.59 -5.14 -4.29
C MET A 86 6.74 -6.28 -5.31
N ALA A 87 7.73 -6.19 -6.20
CA ALA A 87 7.99 -7.25 -7.17
C ALA A 87 8.34 -8.58 -6.50
N ALA A 88 9.12 -8.56 -5.43
CA ALA A 88 9.54 -9.74 -4.69
C ALA A 88 8.37 -10.49 -4.04
N SER A 89 7.34 -9.80 -3.58
CA SER A 89 6.16 -10.39 -2.95
C SER A 89 5.34 -11.28 -3.89
N TYR A 90 5.41 -11.07 -5.20
CA TYR A 90 4.75 -11.94 -6.17
C TYR A 90 5.44 -13.32 -6.34
N HIS A 91 6.65 -13.48 -5.82
CA HIS A 91 7.47 -14.68 -5.99
C HIS A 91 7.73 -15.44 -4.69
N SER A 92 7.25 -14.94 -3.55
CA SER A 92 7.44 -15.55 -2.24
C SER A 92 6.24 -15.27 -1.33
N GLU A 93 5.59 -16.34 -0.86
CA GLU A 93 4.48 -16.26 0.08
C GLU A 93 4.88 -15.56 1.38
N GLN A 94 6.06 -15.86 1.92
CA GLN A 94 6.59 -15.21 3.12
C GLN A 94 6.78 -13.70 2.92
N ALA A 95 7.30 -13.28 1.75
CA ALA A 95 7.44 -11.88 1.42
C ALA A 95 6.07 -11.21 1.21
N ALA A 96 5.09 -11.90 0.62
CA ALA A 96 3.74 -11.40 0.44
C ALA A 96 3.04 -11.17 1.79
N GLU A 97 3.14 -12.13 2.72
CA GLU A 97 2.60 -11.97 4.07
C GLU A 97 3.25 -10.80 4.85
N ALA A 98 4.58 -10.68 4.76
CA ALA A 98 5.30 -9.57 5.38
C ALA A 98 4.88 -8.22 4.78
N GLN A 99 4.68 -8.17 3.46
CA GLN A 99 4.18 -6.98 2.78
C GLN A 99 2.75 -6.62 3.18
N THR A 100 1.88 -7.62 3.33
CA THR A 100 0.51 -7.39 3.83
C THR A 100 0.55 -6.76 5.21
N ARG A 101 1.34 -7.29 6.14
CA ARG A 101 1.52 -6.70 7.48
C ARG A 101 2.04 -5.27 7.42
N LEU A 102 3.06 -5.01 6.59
CA LEU A 102 3.60 -3.66 6.40
C LEU A 102 2.51 -2.67 5.94
N TRP A 103 1.65 -3.07 5.01
CA TRP A 103 0.56 -2.21 4.55
C TRP A 103 -0.51 -2.00 5.61
N GLU A 104 -0.88 -3.04 6.36
CA GLU A 104 -1.82 -2.90 7.49
C GLU A 104 -1.29 -1.90 8.52
N ASP A 105 -0.02 -2.02 8.91
CA ASP A 105 0.62 -1.11 9.85
C ASP A 105 0.67 0.34 9.31
N ARG A 106 1.02 0.52 8.03
CA ARG A 106 1.06 1.85 7.39
C ARG A 106 -0.32 2.49 7.32
N TYR A 107 -1.33 1.75 6.92
CA TYR A 107 -2.70 2.29 6.91
C TYR A 107 -3.19 2.59 8.33
N GLY A 108 -2.91 1.74 9.31
CA GLY A 108 -3.23 2.01 10.71
C GLY A 108 -2.58 3.30 11.23
N GLN A 109 -1.31 3.55 10.88
CA GLN A 109 -0.64 4.82 11.20
C GLN A 109 -1.29 6.02 10.49
N CYS A 110 -1.68 5.87 9.21
CA CYS A 110 -2.32 6.91 8.42
C CYS A 110 -3.74 7.26 8.90
N GLU A 111 -4.43 6.38 9.65
CA GLU A 111 -5.74 6.71 10.23
C GLU A 111 -5.70 7.97 11.10
N ALA A 112 -4.54 8.30 11.68
CA ALA A 112 -4.33 9.55 12.41
C ALA A 112 -4.56 10.80 11.55
N VAL A 113 -4.31 10.74 10.24
CA VAL A 113 -4.60 11.83 9.28
C VAL A 113 -6.10 12.09 9.23
N VAL A 114 -6.89 11.03 9.11
CA VAL A 114 -8.34 11.09 9.03
C VAL A 114 -8.95 11.54 10.36
N ALA A 115 -8.43 11.02 11.49
CA ALA A 115 -8.87 11.41 12.83
C ALA A 115 -8.66 12.92 13.07
N ARG A 116 -7.47 13.45 12.78
CA ARG A 116 -7.19 14.90 12.89
C ARG A 116 -8.10 15.75 12.01
N ALA A 117 -8.38 15.28 10.78
CA ALA A 117 -9.28 15.97 9.87
C ALA A 117 -10.73 15.99 10.42
N ALA A 118 -11.19 14.90 11.03
CA ALA A 118 -12.49 14.86 11.69
C ALA A 118 -12.54 15.81 12.91
N GLU A 119 -11.49 15.86 13.73
CA GLU A 119 -11.36 16.79 14.86
C GLU A 119 -11.40 18.26 14.41
N ARG A 120 -10.85 18.59 13.25
CA ARG A 120 -10.90 19.92 12.64
C ARG A 120 -12.23 20.22 11.93
N GLY A 121 -13.14 19.23 11.86
CA GLY A 121 -14.43 19.38 11.18
C GLY A 121 -14.35 19.33 9.65
N GLU A 122 -13.23 18.87 9.08
CA GLU A 122 -13.06 18.69 7.63
C GLU A 122 -13.76 17.42 7.11
N LEU A 123 -13.98 16.44 8.01
CA LEU A 123 -14.62 15.16 7.74
C LEU A 123 -15.73 14.88 8.75
N ARG A 124 -16.65 14.02 8.36
CA ARG A 124 -17.64 13.46 9.28
C ARG A 124 -16.98 12.34 10.11
N GLY A 125 -17.44 12.17 11.35
CA GLY A 125 -16.88 11.20 12.27
C GLY A 125 -17.13 9.73 11.88
N ASP A 126 -18.03 9.49 10.94
CA ASP A 126 -18.37 8.17 10.38
C ASP A 126 -17.67 7.87 9.04
N THR A 127 -16.63 8.63 8.70
CA THR A 127 -15.82 8.41 7.48
C THR A 127 -14.98 7.13 7.58
N ASP A 128 -15.07 6.24 6.60
CA ASP A 128 -14.17 5.10 6.45
C ASP A 128 -12.75 5.59 6.10
N ALA A 129 -11.90 5.64 7.12
CA ALA A 129 -10.53 6.11 6.99
C ALA A 129 -9.74 5.30 5.97
N ARG A 130 -9.91 3.97 5.97
CA ARG A 130 -9.20 3.06 5.07
C ARG A 130 -9.60 3.28 3.61
N ALA A 131 -10.90 3.38 3.34
CA ALA A 131 -11.41 3.63 1.99
C ALA A 131 -10.92 4.98 1.45
N LEU A 132 -10.96 6.04 2.27
CA LEU A 132 -10.46 7.36 1.92
C LEU A 132 -8.95 7.33 1.59
N LEU A 133 -8.14 6.72 2.44
CA LEU A 133 -6.69 6.62 2.23
C LEU A 133 -6.34 5.85 0.95
N ILE A 134 -7.03 4.72 0.70
CA ILE A 134 -6.86 3.96 -0.55
C ILE A 134 -7.22 4.82 -1.76
N ALA A 135 -8.36 5.49 -1.74
CA ALA A 135 -8.79 6.35 -2.85
C ALA A 135 -7.80 7.50 -3.12
N ALA A 136 -7.23 8.08 -2.07
CA ALA A 136 -6.25 9.16 -2.18
C ALA A 136 -4.91 8.70 -2.76
N THR A 137 -4.44 7.49 -2.44
CA THR A 137 -3.09 7.03 -2.80
C THR A 137 -3.04 6.14 -4.04
N ALA A 138 -4.12 5.42 -4.35
CA ALA A 138 -4.19 4.50 -5.48
C ALA A 138 -3.77 5.11 -6.84
N PRO A 139 -4.13 6.36 -7.19
CA PRO A 139 -3.71 6.95 -8.47
C PRO A 139 -2.19 7.02 -8.66
N VAL A 140 -1.42 7.27 -7.58
CA VAL A 140 0.04 7.33 -7.63
C VAL A 140 0.64 5.95 -7.90
N TYR A 141 0.16 4.93 -7.18
CA TYR A 141 0.55 3.54 -7.43
C TYR A 141 0.14 3.07 -8.83
N HIS A 142 -1.06 3.39 -9.28
CA HIS A 142 -1.53 3.05 -10.61
C HIS A 142 -0.60 3.61 -11.68
N GLN A 143 -0.28 4.90 -11.62
CA GLN A 143 0.58 5.57 -12.59
C GLN A 143 2.00 4.97 -12.61
N LEU A 144 2.62 4.80 -11.44
CA LEU A 144 4.05 4.49 -11.36
C LEU A 144 4.36 3.00 -11.32
N VAL A 145 3.49 2.18 -10.70
CA VAL A 145 3.73 0.74 -10.54
C VAL A 145 3.00 -0.05 -11.61
N LEU A 146 1.71 0.20 -11.82
CA LEU A 146 0.91 -0.57 -12.76
C LEU A 146 1.20 -0.16 -14.21
N LEU A 147 1.08 1.13 -14.53
CA LEU A 147 1.35 1.65 -15.88
C LEU A 147 2.84 1.85 -16.17
N ARG A 148 3.71 1.88 -15.15
CA ARG A 148 5.13 2.23 -15.27
C ARG A 148 5.35 3.56 -16.01
N GLY A 149 4.39 4.48 -15.83
CA GLY A 149 4.40 5.80 -16.46
C GLY A 149 5.44 6.73 -15.87
N ALA A 150 5.69 7.84 -16.56
CA ALA A 150 6.54 8.90 -16.04
C ALA A 150 5.91 9.54 -14.78
N PRO A 151 6.73 9.99 -13.82
CA PRO A 151 6.26 10.79 -12.70
C PRO A 151 5.55 12.06 -13.19
N ASP A 152 4.39 12.34 -12.60
CA ASP A 152 3.66 13.59 -12.83
C ASP A 152 3.67 14.41 -11.54
N PRO A 153 4.39 15.55 -11.50
CA PRO A 153 4.51 16.35 -10.29
C PRO A 153 3.18 16.85 -9.72
N GLY A 154 2.16 17.00 -10.57
CA GLY A 154 0.84 17.44 -10.14
C GLY A 154 -0.10 16.31 -9.69
N LEU A 155 0.28 15.06 -9.89
CA LEU A 155 -0.57 13.92 -9.55
C LEU A 155 -0.83 13.80 -8.04
N PRO A 156 0.16 13.98 -7.15
CA PRO A 156 -0.05 13.95 -5.70
C PRO A 156 -1.18 14.86 -5.23
N GLU A 157 -1.15 16.12 -5.64
CA GLU A 157 -2.15 17.10 -5.25
C GLU A 157 -3.53 16.81 -5.87
N ARG A 158 -3.58 16.44 -7.15
CA ARG A 158 -4.85 16.12 -7.82
C ARG A 158 -5.53 14.91 -7.21
N ALA A 159 -4.76 13.86 -6.88
CA ALA A 159 -5.29 12.65 -6.24
C ALA A 159 -5.83 12.95 -4.84
N ALA A 160 -5.08 13.70 -4.04
CA ALA A 160 -5.53 14.17 -2.73
C ALA A 160 -6.81 15.02 -2.83
N GLY A 161 -6.83 15.99 -3.76
CA GLY A 161 -7.98 16.85 -3.99
C GLY A 161 -9.23 16.09 -4.41
N ALA A 162 -9.10 15.08 -5.28
CA ALA A 162 -10.20 14.22 -5.70
C ALA A 162 -10.78 13.41 -4.51
N ALA A 163 -9.93 12.85 -3.66
CA ALA A 163 -10.35 12.12 -2.47
C ALA A 163 -11.08 13.02 -1.45
N VAL A 164 -10.57 14.24 -1.23
CA VAL A 164 -11.21 15.23 -0.35
C VAL A 164 -12.59 15.63 -0.88
N LEU A 165 -12.73 15.86 -2.18
CA LEU A 165 -14.02 16.17 -2.79
C LEU A 165 -15.01 15.02 -2.67
N ALA A 166 -14.55 13.78 -2.87
CA ALA A 166 -15.37 12.58 -2.70
C ALA A 166 -15.83 12.42 -1.24
N ALA A 167 -14.93 12.66 -0.28
CA ALA A 167 -15.25 12.62 1.15
C ALA A 167 -16.29 13.69 1.54
N ALA A 168 -16.14 14.91 1.03
CA ALA A 168 -17.13 15.98 1.25
C ALA A 168 -18.50 15.63 0.66
N GLY A 169 -18.54 14.81 -0.41
CA GLY A 169 -19.76 14.26 -1.00
C GLY A 169 -20.33 13.03 -0.30
N GLY A 170 -19.71 12.57 0.80
CA GLY A 170 -20.16 11.39 1.56
C GLY A 170 -19.75 10.03 0.96
N ALA A 171 -18.82 10.01 0.00
CA ALA A 171 -18.45 8.76 -0.69
C ALA A 171 -17.80 7.70 0.22
N PHE A 172 -17.37 8.08 1.41
CA PHE A 172 -16.70 7.22 2.40
C PHE A 172 -17.46 7.12 3.73
N GLU A 173 -18.75 7.48 3.74
CA GLU A 173 -19.56 7.30 4.95
C GLU A 173 -19.81 5.82 5.21
N VAL A 174 -19.61 5.39 6.45
CA VAL A 174 -19.96 4.03 6.88
C VAL A 174 -21.47 3.97 7.05
N GLU A 175 -22.17 3.20 6.23
CA GLU A 175 -23.58 2.92 6.43
C GLU A 175 -23.78 2.26 7.80
N THR A 176 -24.22 3.03 8.79
CA THR A 176 -24.77 2.47 10.03
C THR A 176 -26.03 1.69 9.66
N ARG A 177 -25.88 0.37 9.51
CA ARG A 177 -27.04 -0.53 9.33
C ARG A 177 -27.92 -0.40 10.56
N THR A 178 -28.95 0.41 10.45
CA THR A 178 -30.02 0.50 11.46
C THR A 178 -30.70 -0.87 11.45
N GLU A 179 -30.44 -1.68 12.45
CA GLU A 179 -31.21 -2.90 12.72
C GLU A 179 -32.62 -2.47 13.14
N GLY A 180 -33.51 -2.39 12.18
CA GLY A 180 -34.90 -2.04 12.40
C GLY A 180 -35.75 -2.29 11.17
N GLY A 181 -36.18 -3.55 10.97
CA GLY A 181 -37.14 -3.85 9.91
C GLY A 181 -37.15 -5.31 9.52
N GLN A 182 -37.75 -6.18 10.34
CA GLN A 182 -38.17 -7.51 9.92
C GLN A 182 -39.11 -7.40 8.73
N GLY A 183 -38.61 -7.71 7.55
CA GLY A 183 -39.35 -7.89 6.32
C GLY A 183 -38.91 -9.19 5.67
N SER A 184 -39.54 -10.29 6.02
CA SER A 184 -39.44 -11.61 5.37
C SER A 184 -39.56 -11.46 3.86
N ARG A 185 -38.43 -11.58 3.14
CA ARG A 185 -38.42 -11.84 1.68
C ARG A 185 -37.61 -13.11 1.43
N THR A 186 -38.32 -14.19 1.13
CA THR A 186 -37.77 -15.43 0.56
C THR A 186 -36.88 -15.17 -0.65
N PRO A 187 -35.69 -15.77 -0.73
CA PRO A 187 -34.82 -15.59 -1.88
C PRO A 187 -35.38 -16.37 -3.09
N LYS A 188 -35.70 -15.66 -4.16
CA LYS A 188 -35.92 -16.27 -5.48
C LYS A 188 -34.58 -16.79 -6.01
N LYS A 189 -34.54 -18.11 -6.20
CA LYS A 189 -33.46 -18.87 -6.83
C LYS A 189 -33.22 -18.32 -8.28
N ASN A 190 -32.05 -17.72 -8.51
CA ASN A 190 -31.66 -17.26 -9.83
C ASN A 190 -30.81 -18.36 -10.51
N PRO A 191 -31.13 -18.80 -11.74
CA PRO A 191 -30.37 -19.86 -12.38
C PRO A 191 -28.99 -19.35 -12.84
N SER A 192 -28.00 -20.20 -12.61
CA SER A 192 -26.58 -20.10 -12.93
C SER A 192 -26.28 -19.52 -14.31
N ARG A 193 -25.57 -18.39 -14.33
CA ARG A 193 -24.92 -17.83 -15.52
C ARG A 193 -23.46 -18.33 -15.57
N PRO A 194 -22.98 -18.91 -16.68
CA PRO A 194 -21.60 -19.35 -16.77
C PRO A 194 -20.63 -18.17 -16.78
N PRO A 195 -19.39 -18.32 -16.31
CA PRO A 195 -18.39 -17.24 -16.28
C PRO A 195 -18.01 -16.85 -17.71
N LYS A 196 -18.29 -15.61 -18.08
CA LYS A 196 -17.77 -15.02 -19.32
C LYS A 196 -16.28 -14.76 -19.13
N GLY A 197 -15.49 -15.24 -20.11
CA GLY A 197 -14.06 -15.03 -20.14
C GLY A 197 -13.68 -13.57 -19.93
N MET A 198 -12.64 -13.38 -19.14
CA MET A 198 -12.03 -12.12 -18.80
C MET A 198 -11.56 -11.41 -20.07
N ARG A 199 -12.30 -10.40 -20.50
CA ARG A 199 -11.79 -9.43 -21.47
C ARG A 199 -11.05 -8.37 -20.66
N LEU A 200 -9.76 -8.35 -20.77
CA LEU A 200 -8.93 -7.20 -20.41
C LEU A 200 -9.18 -6.14 -21.49
N PHE A 201 -9.95 -5.09 -21.16
CA PHE A 201 -10.26 -3.86 -21.91
C PHE A 201 -10.36 -3.95 -23.43
#